data_1ec6bb89b62e25132d71637da8c1873b
#
_entry.id   1ec6bb89b62e25132d71637da8c1873b
#
_cell.length_a   1.000
_cell.length_b   1.000
_cell.length_c   1.000
_cell.angle_alpha   90.00
_cell.angle_beta   90.00
_cell.angle_gamma   90.00
#
_symmetry.space_group_name_H-M   'P 1'
#
loop_
_entity.id
_entity.type
_entity.pdbx_description
1 polymer ?
#
loop_
_entity_poly.entity_id
_entity_poly.type
_entity_poly.pdbx_seq_one_letter_code
_entity_poly.pdbx_strand_id
1 'polypeptide(L)'
;MTTTSIATVTKGLLVRLDAKRGREGDVEGFLNEGRSLVAQEPDTTAWFAVRFGRSEYGIFDVFPDDQGRNAHLSGAVASALSDRSDELFEQSAEIVRVDVLAHKLPSEPPSADVTKGLLLTFAPKSGHEDDVAEFLRGAQAIVEEEEGTLAWFAIRLEDGRFGIFDVFPDNRARLAHLTGRVPRELAKNALSLLGSLPDMDKADVLAAKLG
;
A
#
# COMPACT_ATOMS: atom_id res chain seq x y z
N MET A 1 4.10 32.21 6.23
CA MET A 1 3.30 31.09 5.74
C MET A 1 4.28 30.01 5.30
N THR A 2 4.51 29.02 6.15
CA THR A 2 5.36 27.87 5.84
C THR A 2 4.56 26.96 4.89
N THR A 3 4.93 26.94 3.63
CA THR A 3 4.40 25.98 2.67
C THR A 3 4.90 24.59 3.13
N THR A 4 4.04 23.80 3.76
CA THR A 4 4.35 22.40 4.06
C THR A 4 4.48 21.71 2.71
N SER A 5 5.70 21.37 2.32
CA SER A 5 5.94 20.58 1.11
C SER A 5 5.36 19.19 1.34
N ILE A 6 4.40 18.80 0.52
CA ILE A 6 3.91 17.41 0.52
C ILE A 6 5.12 16.52 0.23
N ALA A 7 5.37 15.55 1.09
CA ALA A 7 6.46 14.59 0.90
C ALA A 7 6.26 13.86 -0.43
N THR A 8 7.22 14.00 -1.34
CA THR A 8 7.21 13.26 -2.60
C THR A 8 7.73 11.85 -2.31
N VAL A 9 6.95 10.83 -2.65
CA VAL A 9 7.36 9.43 -2.58
C VAL A 9 7.47 8.85 -3.98
N THR A 10 8.53 8.10 -4.24
CA THR A 10 8.78 7.48 -5.55
C THR A 10 9.01 5.98 -5.47
N LYS A 11 9.24 5.43 -4.29
CA LYS A 11 9.55 4.02 -4.05
C LYS A 11 8.65 3.45 -2.97
N GLY A 12 8.44 2.14 -3.00
CA GLY A 12 7.71 1.42 -1.98
C GLY A 12 8.07 -0.05 -1.92
N LEU A 13 7.47 -0.74 -0.97
CA LEU A 13 7.49 -2.19 -0.83
C LEU A 13 6.07 -2.69 -0.61
N LEU A 14 5.79 -3.84 -1.18
CA LEU A 14 4.61 -4.63 -0.89
C LEU A 14 5.08 -5.98 -0.34
N VAL A 15 4.73 -6.27 0.91
CA VAL A 15 5.13 -7.50 1.60
C VAL A 15 3.89 -8.36 1.80
N ARG A 16 4.00 -9.65 1.49
CA ARG A 16 2.99 -10.66 1.77
C ARG A 16 3.51 -11.63 2.83
N LEU A 17 2.65 -11.98 3.78
CA LEU A 17 2.96 -12.80 4.95
C LEU A 17 1.84 -13.81 5.17
N ASP A 18 2.19 -15.09 5.28
CA ASP A 18 1.26 -16.17 5.60
C ASP A 18 1.52 -16.65 7.02
N ALA A 19 0.61 -16.38 7.95
CA ALA A 19 0.73 -16.81 9.33
C ALA A 19 0.64 -18.33 9.45
N LYS A 20 1.52 -18.93 10.26
CA LYS A 20 1.37 -20.32 10.68
C LYS A 20 0.05 -20.51 11.42
N ARG A 21 -0.55 -21.66 11.21
CA ARG A 21 -1.80 -22.03 11.86
C ARG A 21 -1.69 -21.90 13.38
N GLY A 22 -2.59 -21.10 13.98
CA GLY A 22 -2.62 -20.83 15.42
C GLY A 22 -1.68 -19.72 15.88
N ARG A 23 -0.97 -19.06 14.96
CA ARG A 23 -0.10 -17.91 15.21
C ARG A 23 -0.68 -16.59 14.75
N GLU A 24 -1.94 -16.59 14.30
CA GLU A 24 -2.59 -15.39 13.74
C GLU A 24 -2.57 -14.22 14.73
N GLY A 25 -2.86 -14.46 16.02
CA GLY A 25 -2.81 -13.42 17.06
C GLY A 25 -1.39 -12.93 17.35
N ASP A 26 -0.39 -13.81 17.29
CA ASP A 26 1.02 -13.44 17.47
C ASP A 26 1.50 -12.56 16.30
N VAL A 27 1.06 -12.86 15.07
CA VAL A 27 1.36 -12.04 13.88
C VAL A 27 0.70 -10.65 14.00
N GLU A 28 -0.56 -10.58 14.44
CA GLU A 28 -1.22 -9.29 14.66
C GLU A 28 -0.50 -8.46 15.74
N GLY A 29 -0.09 -9.09 16.83
CA GLY A 29 0.73 -8.45 17.87
C GLY A 29 2.05 -7.92 17.32
N PHE A 30 2.78 -8.75 16.59
CA PHE A 30 4.04 -8.38 15.94
C PHE A 30 3.89 -7.19 14.97
N LEU A 31 2.86 -7.21 14.12
CA LEU A 31 2.60 -6.13 13.17
C LEU A 31 2.20 -4.82 13.88
N ASN A 32 1.44 -4.90 14.97
CA ASN A 32 1.12 -3.71 15.78
C ASN A 32 2.35 -3.11 16.46
N GLU A 33 3.26 -3.93 16.96
CA GLU A 33 4.53 -3.49 17.56
C GLU A 33 5.45 -2.84 16.52
N GLY A 34 5.41 -3.30 15.27
CA GLY A 34 6.17 -2.75 14.14
C GLY A 34 5.96 -1.25 13.94
N ARG A 35 4.77 -0.71 14.29
CA ARG A 35 4.51 0.74 14.27
C ARG A 35 5.50 1.55 15.09
N SER A 36 5.90 1.03 16.26
CA SER A 36 6.83 1.74 17.14
C SER A 36 8.25 1.77 16.57
N LEU A 37 8.64 0.74 15.83
CA LEU A 37 9.94 0.68 15.14
C LEU A 37 9.95 1.63 13.96
N VAL A 38 8.94 1.57 13.10
CA VAL A 38 8.86 2.41 11.91
C VAL A 38 8.67 3.90 12.22
N ALA A 39 8.13 4.22 13.40
CA ALA A 39 8.04 5.61 13.87
C ALA A 39 9.42 6.28 14.05
N GLN A 40 10.49 5.48 14.21
CA GLN A 40 11.85 5.96 14.36
C GLN A 40 12.61 6.06 13.02
N GLU A 41 11.98 5.67 11.93
CA GLU A 41 12.56 5.72 10.58
C GLU A 41 12.06 6.97 9.84
N PRO A 42 12.87 8.03 9.74
CA PRO A 42 12.42 9.30 9.14
C PRO A 42 12.12 9.18 7.64
N ASP A 43 12.81 8.27 6.93
CA ASP A 43 12.67 8.09 5.49
C ASP A 43 11.53 7.13 5.11
N THR A 44 10.89 6.47 6.07
CA THR A 44 9.65 5.74 5.84
C THR A 44 8.47 6.72 5.93
N THR A 45 8.03 7.24 4.79
CA THR A 45 7.02 8.31 4.71
C THR A 45 5.64 7.84 5.15
N ALA A 46 5.23 6.64 4.72
CA ALA A 46 4.02 5.99 5.20
C ALA A 46 4.26 4.47 5.28
N TRP A 47 3.57 3.82 6.23
CA TRP A 47 3.67 2.38 6.48
C TRP A 47 2.32 1.86 6.98
N PHE A 48 1.88 0.72 6.46
CA PHE A 48 0.60 0.11 6.78
C PHE A 48 0.79 -1.39 6.97
N ALA A 49 0.49 -1.89 8.17
CA ALA A 49 0.33 -3.31 8.43
C ALA A 49 -1.14 -3.68 8.22
N VAL A 50 -1.39 -4.70 7.42
CA VAL A 50 -2.74 -5.06 6.98
C VAL A 50 -3.00 -6.55 7.12
N ARG A 51 -4.29 -6.89 7.27
CA ARG A 51 -4.81 -8.26 7.21
C ARG A 51 -5.75 -8.37 6.00
N PHE A 52 -5.44 -9.27 5.08
CA PHE A 52 -6.25 -9.57 3.89
C PHE A 52 -7.24 -10.70 4.12
N GLY A 53 -6.87 -11.68 4.93
CA GLY A 53 -7.66 -12.87 5.22
C GLY A 53 -7.42 -13.40 6.62
N ARG A 54 -7.86 -14.63 6.89
CA ARG A 54 -7.73 -15.23 8.22
C ARG A 54 -6.27 -15.40 8.63
N SER A 55 -5.41 -15.85 7.70
CA SER A 55 -3.98 -16.09 7.91
C SER A 55 -3.10 -15.27 6.98
N GLU A 56 -3.69 -14.41 6.15
CA GLU A 56 -3.01 -13.62 5.13
C GLU A 56 -2.83 -12.18 5.60
N TYR A 57 -1.59 -11.75 5.69
CA TYR A 57 -1.19 -10.42 6.16
C TYR A 57 -0.28 -9.76 5.15
N GLY A 58 0.00 -8.49 5.35
CA GLY A 58 0.96 -7.78 4.55
C GLY A 58 1.41 -6.48 5.17
N ILE A 59 2.42 -5.91 4.54
CA ILE A 59 2.90 -4.56 4.82
C ILE A 59 2.97 -3.82 3.48
N PHE A 60 2.50 -2.60 3.47
CA PHE A 60 2.73 -1.66 2.37
C PHE A 60 3.39 -0.41 2.93
N ASP A 61 4.51 -0.01 2.35
CA ASP A 61 5.23 1.18 2.76
C ASP A 61 5.82 1.95 1.57
N VAL A 62 6.06 3.25 1.80
CA VAL A 62 6.56 4.14 0.77
C VAL A 62 7.65 5.07 1.28
N PHE A 63 8.57 5.41 0.38
CA PHE A 63 9.81 6.11 0.63
C PHE A 63 10.01 7.23 -0.40
N PRO A 64 10.75 8.30 -0.05
CA PRO A 64 11.10 9.35 -1.00
C PRO A 64 11.87 8.80 -2.22
N ASP A 65 12.80 7.89 -1.98
CA ASP A 65 13.73 7.35 -2.97
C ASP A 65 14.26 5.95 -2.60
N ASP A 66 15.20 5.45 -3.41
CA ASP A 66 15.88 4.16 -3.19
C ASP A 66 16.74 4.15 -1.93
N GLN A 67 17.28 5.29 -1.49
CA GLN A 67 18.09 5.36 -0.27
C GLN A 67 17.21 5.09 0.95
N GLY A 68 16.05 5.74 1.06
CA GLY A 68 15.09 5.51 2.13
C GLY A 68 14.59 4.07 2.17
N ARG A 69 14.22 3.52 0.99
CA ARG A 69 13.80 2.11 0.89
C ARG A 69 14.91 1.14 1.33
N ASN A 70 16.15 1.36 0.94
CA ASN A 70 17.26 0.49 1.31
C ASN A 70 17.61 0.62 2.80
N ALA A 71 17.49 1.82 3.38
CA ALA A 71 17.65 2.03 4.82
C ALA A 71 16.60 1.22 5.61
N HIS A 72 15.34 1.24 5.19
CA HIS A 72 14.27 0.44 5.79
C HIS A 72 14.56 -1.08 5.69
N LEU A 73 14.95 -1.58 4.51
CA LEU A 73 15.28 -3.00 4.30
C LEU A 73 16.48 -3.50 5.12
N SER A 74 17.33 -2.60 5.61
CA SER A 74 18.43 -2.90 6.52
C SER A 74 18.18 -2.42 7.97
N GLY A 75 16.98 -1.92 8.24
CA GLY A 75 16.57 -1.33 9.50
C GLY A 75 16.00 -2.31 10.53
N ALA A 76 15.51 -1.77 11.62
CA ALA A 76 15.00 -2.55 12.75
C ALA A 76 13.73 -3.35 12.41
N VAL A 77 12.86 -2.81 11.54
CA VAL A 77 11.63 -3.49 11.12
C VAL A 77 11.97 -4.75 10.31
N ALA A 78 12.86 -4.63 9.32
CA ALA A 78 13.29 -5.76 8.50
C ALA A 78 14.03 -6.82 9.31
N SER A 79 14.88 -6.41 10.27
CA SER A 79 15.54 -7.34 11.19
C SER A 79 14.53 -8.09 12.06
N ALA A 80 13.57 -7.39 12.66
CA ALA A 80 12.53 -8.00 13.48
C ALA A 80 11.67 -8.99 12.67
N LEU A 81 11.35 -8.68 11.42
CA LEU A 81 10.62 -9.56 10.51
C LEU A 81 11.40 -10.84 10.22
N SER A 82 12.71 -10.71 9.94
CA SER A 82 13.60 -11.84 9.68
C SER A 82 13.73 -12.74 10.91
N ASP A 83 13.96 -12.14 12.10
CA ASP A 83 14.18 -12.86 13.37
C ASP A 83 12.96 -13.68 13.81
N ARG A 84 11.75 -13.21 13.47
CA ARG A 84 10.50 -13.88 13.83
C ARG A 84 9.93 -14.76 12.71
N SER A 85 10.57 -14.79 11.53
CA SER A 85 10.04 -15.46 10.34
C SER A 85 9.74 -16.94 10.58
N ASP A 86 10.71 -17.69 11.10
CA ASP A 86 10.58 -19.13 11.33
C ASP A 86 9.55 -19.48 12.42
N GLU A 87 9.26 -18.55 13.32
CA GLU A 87 8.27 -18.76 14.38
C GLU A 87 6.84 -18.48 13.88
N LEU A 88 6.66 -17.40 13.14
CA LEU A 88 5.36 -16.81 12.85
C LEU A 88 4.78 -17.20 11.50
N PHE A 89 5.62 -17.39 10.47
CA PHE A 89 5.16 -17.51 9.09
C PHE A 89 5.41 -18.90 8.50
N GLU A 90 4.50 -19.33 7.60
CA GLU A 90 4.61 -20.61 6.88
C GLU A 90 5.84 -20.63 5.95
N GLN A 91 6.20 -19.46 5.42
CA GLN A 91 7.35 -19.24 4.55
C GLN A 91 7.94 -17.86 4.80
N SER A 92 9.15 -17.62 4.30
CA SER A 92 9.76 -16.29 4.35
C SER A 92 8.85 -15.25 3.69
N ALA A 93 8.89 -14.02 4.20
CA ALA A 93 8.14 -12.91 3.64
C ALA A 93 8.43 -12.73 2.14
N GLU A 94 7.39 -12.63 1.33
CA GLU A 94 7.51 -12.21 -0.05
C GLU A 94 7.58 -10.67 -0.09
N ILE A 95 8.74 -10.13 -0.48
CA ILE A 95 8.98 -8.69 -0.54
C ILE A 95 9.10 -8.26 -1.99
N VAL A 96 8.13 -7.51 -2.48
CA VAL A 96 8.07 -6.98 -3.84
C VAL A 96 8.40 -5.49 -3.82
N ARG A 97 9.40 -5.08 -4.60
CA ARG A 97 9.73 -3.67 -4.80
C ARG A 97 8.72 -3.03 -5.75
N VAL A 98 8.31 -1.80 -5.43
CA VAL A 98 7.39 -1.05 -6.27
C VAL A 98 7.92 0.36 -6.54
N ASP A 99 7.61 0.87 -7.72
CA ASP A 99 7.75 2.28 -8.05
C ASP A 99 6.40 2.96 -7.81
N VAL A 100 6.39 4.10 -7.13
CA VAL A 100 5.19 4.92 -6.95
C VAL A 100 5.07 5.88 -8.12
N LEU A 101 4.00 5.76 -8.89
CA LEU A 101 3.71 6.55 -10.09
C LEU A 101 3.00 7.86 -9.77
N ALA A 102 2.09 7.80 -8.79
CA ALA A 102 1.33 8.92 -8.27
C ALA A 102 0.83 8.57 -6.86
N HIS A 103 0.54 9.57 -6.06
CA HIS A 103 0.08 9.36 -4.69
C HIS A 103 -0.79 10.52 -4.19
N LYS A 104 -1.66 10.20 -3.23
CA LYS A 104 -2.30 11.14 -2.32
C LYS A 104 -1.82 10.82 -0.91
N LEU A 105 -1.24 11.81 -0.25
CA LEU A 105 -0.85 11.75 1.16
C LEU A 105 -1.43 12.97 1.88
N PRO A 106 -1.93 12.83 3.11
CA PRO A 106 -2.38 13.96 3.88
C PRO A 106 -1.18 14.85 4.25
N SER A 107 -1.38 16.16 4.25
CA SER A 107 -0.36 17.14 4.68
C SER A 107 -0.15 17.15 6.19
N GLU A 108 -1.12 16.65 6.95
CA GLU A 108 -1.10 16.48 8.40
C GLU A 108 -1.67 15.11 8.74
N PRO A 109 -1.29 14.51 9.88
CA PRO A 109 -1.86 13.24 10.31
C PRO A 109 -3.40 13.31 10.31
N PRO A 110 -4.09 12.33 9.72
CA PRO A 110 -5.54 12.36 9.65
C PRO A 110 -6.15 12.30 11.06
N SER A 111 -7.23 13.05 11.27
CA SER A 111 -7.97 13.03 12.54
C SER A 111 -8.76 11.74 12.76
N ALA A 112 -9.04 11.01 11.69
CA ALA A 112 -9.72 9.72 11.72
C ALA A 112 -8.70 8.57 11.71
N ASP A 113 -9.02 7.49 12.42
CA ASP A 113 -8.22 6.27 12.36
C ASP A 113 -8.24 5.65 10.97
N VAL A 114 -7.12 5.10 10.56
CA VAL A 114 -7.01 4.31 9.32
C VAL A 114 -7.36 2.86 9.67
N THR A 115 -8.52 2.36 9.22
CA THR A 115 -8.98 1.01 9.62
C THR A 115 -9.21 0.06 8.45
N LYS A 116 -9.33 0.57 7.23
CA LYS A 116 -9.61 -0.24 6.02
C LYS A 116 -8.62 0.07 4.92
N GLY A 117 -8.28 -0.95 4.15
CA GLY A 117 -7.44 -0.85 2.97
C GLY A 117 -8.06 -1.57 1.78
N LEU A 118 -7.50 -1.30 0.63
CA LEU A 118 -7.79 -1.97 -0.62
C LEU A 118 -6.47 -2.09 -1.40
N LEU A 119 -6.18 -3.27 -1.90
CA LEU A 119 -5.10 -3.51 -2.84
C LEU A 119 -5.69 -4.04 -4.13
N LEU A 120 -5.44 -3.36 -5.22
CA LEU A 120 -5.78 -3.77 -6.58
C LEU A 120 -4.48 -4.06 -7.33
N THR A 121 -4.37 -5.21 -7.99
CA THR A 121 -3.24 -5.52 -8.87
C THR A 121 -3.74 -6.07 -10.21
N PHE A 122 -3.03 -5.75 -11.29
CA PHE A 122 -3.37 -6.22 -12.63
C PHE A 122 -2.16 -6.19 -13.56
N ALA A 123 -2.19 -7.06 -14.57
CA ALA A 123 -1.22 -7.01 -15.66
C ALA A 123 -1.68 -6.02 -16.72
N PRO A 124 -0.79 -5.20 -17.31
CA PRO A 124 -1.10 -4.40 -18.47
C PRO A 124 -1.30 -5.32 -19.68
N LYS A 125 -2.03 -4.85 -20.66
CA LYS A 125 -2.03 -5.46 -21.99
C LYS A 125 -0.67 -5.20 -22.64
N SER A 126 -0.11 -6.20 -23.30
CA SER A 126 1.21 -6.07 -23.94
C SER A 126 1.30 -4.86 -24.87
N GLY A 127 2.31 -4.02 -24.66
CA GLY A 127 2.51 -2.77 -25.40
C GLY A 127 1.70 -1.57 -24.91
N HIS A 128 0.95 -1.71 -23.78
CA HIS A 128 0.17 -0.63 -23.17
C HIS A 128 0.67 -0.26 -21.77
N GLU A 129 1.91 -0.62 -21.43
CA GLU A 129 2.50 -0.34 -20.12
C GLU A 129 2.57 1.16 -19.82
N ASP A 130 2.97 1.96 -20.81
CA ASP A 130 3.04 3.42 -20.68
C ASP A 130 1.64 4.05 -20.61
N ASP A 131 0.68 3.55 -21.37
CA ASP A 131 -0.72 4.01 -21.34
C ASP A 131 -1.34 3.75 -19.95
N VAL A 132 -1.06 2.59 -19.35
CA VAL A 132 -1.49 2.26 -17.97
C VAL A 132 -0.84 3.19 -16.96
N ALA A 133 0.46 3.45 -17.08
CA ALA A 133 1.16 4.36 -16.19
C ALA A 133 0.60 5.80 -16.29
N GLU A 134 0.30 6.28 -17.49
CA GLU A 134 -0.30 7.59 -17.70
C GLU A 134 -1.74 7.65 -17.13
N PHE A 135 -2.55 6.63 -17.38
CA PHE A 135 -3.89 6.50 -16.82
C PHE A 135 -3.86 6.58 -15.28
N LEU A 136 -2.96 5.82 -14.63
CA LEU A 136 -2.83 5.82 -13.17
C LEU A 136 -2.36 7.17 -12.62
N ARG A 137 -1.43 7.86 -13.30
CA ARG A 137 -1.03 9.23 -12.91
C ARG A 137 -2.20 10.21 -13.02
N GLY A 138 -2.98 10.10 -14.08
CA GLY A 138 -4.18 10.94 -14.29
C GLY A 138 -5.27 10.72 -13.23
N ALA A 139 -5.34 9.54 -12.62
CA ALA A 139 -6.31 9.24 -11.57
C ALA A 139 -6.08 10.04 -10.27
N GLN A 140 -4.85 10.54 -10.02
CA GLN A 140 -4.53 11.32 -8.84
C GLN A 140 -5.48 12.50 -8.65
N ALA A 141 -5.73 13.29 -9.70
CA ALA A 141 -6.60 14.46 -9.61
C ALA A 141 -8.04 14.10 -9.19
N ILE A 142 -8.51 12.89 -9.52
CA ILE A 142 -9.84 12.41 -9.12
C ILE A 142 -9.83 12.02 -7.65
N VAL A 143 -8.79 11.33 -7.20
CA VAL A 143 -8.67 10.85 -5.81
C VAL A 143 -8.45 12.01 -4.84
N GLU A 144 -7.77 13.09 -5.26
CA GLU A 144 -7.60 14.27 -4.42
C GLU A 144 -8.94 14.89 -4.00
N GLU A 145 -10.00 14.77 -4.82
CA GLU A 145 -11.35 15.22 -4.51
C GLU A 145 -12.11 14.28 -3.54
N GLU A 146 -11.59 13.08 -3.25
CA GLU A 146 -12.24 12.10 -2.39
C GLU A 146 -11.81 12.28 -0.93
N GLU A 147 -12.59 12.98 -0.11
CA GLU A 147 -12.30 13.19 1.32
C GLU A 147 -12.19 11.89 2.12
N GLY A 148 -12.92 10.85 1.72
CA GLY A 148 -12.92 9.54 2.39
C GLY A 148 -11.70 8.67 2.09
N THR A 149 -10.91 8.98 1.06
CA THR A 149 -9.66 8.28 0.74
C THR A 149 -8.51 8.99 1.44
N LEU A 150 -8.04 8.42 2.58
CA LEU A 150 -7.04 9.04 3.45
C LEU A 150 -5.64 9.05 2.84
N ALA A 151 -5.27 7.96 2.16
CA ALA A 151 -4.08 7.89 1.31
C ALA A 151 -4.35 6.96 0.14
N TRP A 152 -3.66 7.19 -0.98
CA TRP A 152 -3.79 6.44 -2.22
C TRP A 152 -2.44 6.41 -2.94
N PHE A 153 -2.09 5.27 -3.53
CA PHE A 153 -0.83 5.08 -4.22
C PHE A 153 -1.06 4.27 -5.50
N ALA A 154 -0.75 4.83 -6.64
CA ALA A 154 -0.63 4.12 -7.91
C ALA A 154 0.80 3.58 -8.02
N ILE A 155 0.95 2.29 -8.24
CA ILE A 155 2.24 1.60 -8.20
C ILE A 155 2.49 0.78 -9.45
N ARG A 156 3.78 0.60 -9.76
CA ARG A 156 4.27 -0.40 -10.71
C ARG A 156 5.16 -1.38 -9.94
N LEU A 157 4.82 -2.66 -10.00
CA LEU A 157 5.56 -3.74 -9.38
C LEU A 157 6.80 -4.09 -10.25
N GLU A 158 7.83 -4.65 -9.62
CA GLU A 158 9.07 -5.05 -10.31
C GLU A 158 8.87 -6.14 -11.37
N ASP A 159 7.79 -6.93 -11.29
CA ASP A 159 7.41 -7.93 -12.28
C ASP A 159 6.65 -7.35 -13.49
N GLY A 160 6.47 -6.02 -13.54
CA GLY A 160 5.79 -5.30 -14.62
C GLY A 160 4.27 -5.18 -14.44
N ARG A 161 3.68 -5.79 -13.41
CA ARG A 161 2.28 -5.51 -13.04
C ARG A 161 2.13 -4.10 -12.50
N PHE A 162 0.90 -3.64 -12.49
CA PHE A 162 0.49 -2.38 -11.88
C PHE A 162 -0.46 -2.63 -10.72
N GLY A 163 -0.61 -1.64 -9.86
CA GLY A 163 -1.55 -1.73 -8.75
C GLY A 163 -1.96 -0.38 -8.19
N ILE A 164 -2.92 -0.45 -7.30
CA ILE A 164 -3.37 0.66 -6.47
C ILE A 164 -3.47 0.14 -5.04
N PHE A 165 -2.85 0.86 -4.10
CA PHE A 165 -3.08 0.65 -2.68
C PHE A 165 -3.68 1.91 -2.09
N ASP A 166 -4.79 1.76 -1.38
CA ASP A 166 -5.46 2.86 -0.73
C ASP A 166 -6.02 2.50 0.65
N VAL A 167 -6.21 3.53 1.48
CA VAL A 167 -6.68 3.36 2.84
C VAL A 167 -7.78 4.33 3.21
N PHE A 168 -8.66 3.89 4.12
CA PHE A 168 -9.91 4.52 4.46
C PHE A 168 -10.14 4.49 5.97
N PRO A 169 -10.94 5.44 6.53
CA PRO A 169 -11.32 5.40 7.93
C PRO A 169 -12.26 4.24 8.24
N ASP A 170 -13.13 3.86 7.31
CA ASP A 170 -14.15 2.84 7.53
C ASP A 170 -14.63 2.17 6.23
N ASN A 171 -15.52 1.19 6.38
CA ASN A 171 -16.13 0.48 5.25
C ASN A 171 -17.03 1.37 4.37
N ARG A 172 -17.62 2.44 4.92
CA ARG A 172 -18.49 3.35 4.16
C ARG A 172 -17.65 4.15 3.18
N ALA A 173 -16.51 4.69 3.64
CA ALA A 173 -15.57 5.42 2.80
C ALA A 173 -15.00 4.52 1.70
N ARG A 174 -14.56 3.29 2.06
CA ARG A 174 -14.08 2.30 1.09
C ARG A 174 -15.16 1.94 0.04
N LEU A 175 -16.41 1.77 0.44
CA LEU A 175 -17.51 1.50 -0.50
C LEU A 175 -17.77 2.70 -1.41
N ALA A 176 -17.75 3.91 -0.87
CA ALA A 176 -17.90 5.14 -1.66
C ALA A 176 -16.81 5.25 -2.74
N HIS A 177 -15.54 4.96 -2.38
CA HIS A 177 -14.44 4.89 -3.34
C HIS A 177 -14.69 3.82 -4.42
N LEU A 178 -15.03 2.58 -4.02
CA LEU A 178 -15.28 1.46 -4.95
C LEU A 178 -16.43 1.71 -5.94
N THR A 179 -17.37 2.59 -5.59
CA THR A 179 -18.47 3.03 -6.46
C THR A 179 -18.23 4.40 -7.10
N GLY A 180 -17.06 4.99 -6.84
CA GLY A 180 -16.65 6.33 -7.25
C GLY A 180 -16.20 6.46 -8.70
N ARG A 181 -15.49 7.55 -8.98
CA ARG A 181 -15.04 7.90 -10.35
C ARG A 181 -13.86 7.04 -10.81
N VAL A 182 -12.88 6.77 -9.94
CA VAL A 182 -11.67 6.02 -10.29
C VAL A 182 -11.98 4.60 -10.79
N PRO A 183 -12.75 3.76 -10.06
CA PRO A 183 -13.12 2.43 -10.58
C PRO A 183 -13.94 2.48 -11.87
N ARG A 184 -14.78 3.51 -12.05
CA ARG A 184 -15.55 3.68 -13.30
C ARG A 184 -14.66 4.00 -14.49
N GLU A 185 -13.67 4.87 -14.32
CA GLU A 185 -12.71 5.18 -15.39
C GLU A 185 -11.82 3.96 -15.68
N LEU A 186 -11.38 3.22 -14.65
CA LEU A 186 -10.65 1.97 -14.84
C LEU A 186 -11.48 0.95 -15.61
N ALA A 187 -12.76 0.79 -15.27
CA ALA A 187 -13.68 -0.15 -15.96
C ALA A 187 -13.90 0.24 -17.43
N LYS A 188 -14.01 1.53 -17.74
CA LYS A 188 -14.14 2.02 -19.12
C LYS A 188 -12.91 1.69 -19.97
N ASN A 189 -11.73 1.77 -19.37
CA ASN A 189 -10.46 1.57 -20.06
C ASN A 189 -9.94 0.11 -19.96
N ALA A 190 -10.60 -0.74 -19.16
CA ALA A 190 -10.12 -2.09 -18.86
C ALA A 190 -9.86 -2.92 -20.12
N LEU A 191 -10.77 -2.90 -21.11
CA LEU A 191 -10.63 -3.69 -22.34
C LEU A 191 -9.45 -3.26 -23.22
N SER A 192 -9.05 -2.00 -23.15
CA SER A 192 -7.93 -1.47 -23.92
C SER A 192 -6.61 -1.58 -23.18
N LEU A 193 -6.60 -1.41 -21.87
CA LEU A 193 -5.39 -1.30 -21.07
C LEU A 193 -4.99 -2.58 -20.34
N LEU A 194 -5.97 -3.40 -19.89
CA LEU A 194 -5.70 -4.53 -19.03
C LEU A 194 -5.55 -5.84 -19.82
N GLY A 195 -4.52 -6.60 -19.48
CA GLY A 195 -4.26 -7.94 -20.00
C GLY A 195 -5.01 -9.05 -19.24
N SER A 196 -5.45 -8.75 -18.01
CA SER A 196 -6.25 -9.64 -17.17
C SER A 196 -7.27 -8.85 -16.36
N LEU A 197 -8.25 -9.54 -15.78
CA LEU A 197 -9.10 -8.93 -14.75
C LEU A 197 -8.24 -8.54 -13.55
N PRO A 198 -8.51 -7.39 -12.92
CA PRO A 198 -7.81 -7.01 -11.70
C PRO A 198 -8.10 -7.97 -10.55
N ASP A 199 -7.05 -8.33 -9.80
CA ASP A 199 -7.17 -8.95 -8.49
C ASP A 199 -7.43 -7.86 -7.45
N MET A 200 -8.38 -8.09 -6.55
CA MET A 200 -8.81 -7.11 -5.56
C MET A 200 -8.83 -7.74 -4.17
N ASP A 201 -7.94 -7.27 -3.30
CA ASP A 201 -7.84 -7.67 -1.91
C ASP A 201 -8.37 -6.55 -1.00
N LYS A 202 -9.44 -6.83 -0.28
CA LYS A 202 -9.89 -5.95 0.81
C LYS A 202 -9.07 -6.23 2.05
N ALA A 203 -8.64 -5.17 2.73
CA ALA A 203 -7.82 -5.30 3.91
C ALA A 203 -8.45 -4.62 5.14
N ASP A 204 -8.14 -5.16 6.31
CA ASP A 204 -8.24 -4.47 7.58
C ASP A 204 -6.87 -3.91 7.94
N VAL A 205 -6.76 -2.62 8.24
CA VAL A 205 -5.51 -2.01 8.69
C VAL A 205 -5.36 -2.25 10.18
N LEU A 206 -4.27 -2.90 10.57
CA LEU A 206 -3.94 -3.24 11.96
C LEU A 206 -3.16 -2.11 12.64
N ALA A 207 -2.20 -1.54 11.90
CA ALA A 207 -1.39 -0.41 12.36
C ALA A 207 -0.97 0.43 11.16
N ALA A 208 -0.77 1.74 11.39
CA ALA A 208 -0.32 2.66 10.35
C ALA A 208 0.62 3.74 10.91
N LYS A 209 1.58 4.15 10.08
CA LYS A 209 2.27 5.42 10.14
C LYS A 209 1.82 6.21 8.92
N LEU A 210 1.22 7.38 9.13
CA LEU A 210 0.72 8.25 8.07
C LEU A 210 0.86 9.70 8.50
N GLY A 211 1.82 10.40 7.90
CA GLY A 211 2.21 11.76 8.27
C GLY A 211 3.35 11.81 9.26
#